data_e1ce5962f92c9a6c5159cf08817880d2
#
_entry.id   e1ce5962f92c9a6c5159cf08817880d2
#
_cell.length_a   1.000
_cell.length_b   1.000
_cell.length_c   1.000
_cell.angle_alpha   90.00
_cell.angle_beta   90.00
_cell.angle_gamma   90.00
#
_symmetry.space_group_name_H-M   'P 1'
#
loop_
_entity.id
_entity.type
_entity.pdbx_description
1 polymer ?
#
loop_
_entity_poly.entity_id
_entity_poly.type
_entity_poly.pdbx_seq_one_letter_code
_entity_poly.pdbx_strand_id
1 'polypeptide(L)'
;NRLVQRDQNRASVVVWSVANETPFSVPRMKFLDTLLSEIKYFDESRLTTAALLSGNEEQFRSLVIVLALQGVKSQWVNPREKIILKAILDQANITTDTELTFSISIDDPLGNNINLISYNEYFGWYYVTFFTEQMMIPEGTLRRLMFEIMPDIKISSSFEKPIHISEFGAGAKYGNHTDKIWSEGYQAKLYEHQLEMLSKNPQIQGISPWILKDFRAMLRPLPGIQDFYNRKGLIDESGNRKEAFKILADFYKNQWEPQITEN
;
A
#
# COMPACT_ATOMS: atom_id res chain seq x y z
N ASN A 1 -9.63 -17.29 20.81
CA ASN A 1 -10.01 -18.71 20.95
C ASN A 1 -11.27 -19.04 20.14
N ARG A 2 -12.43 -18.38 20.38
CA ARG A 2 -13.71 -18.71 19.71
C ARG A 2 -13.64 -18.65 18.19
N LEU A 3 -12.93 -17.69 17.63
CA LEU A 3 -12.76 -17.53 16.18
C LEU A 3 -11.99 -18.73 15.59
N VAL A 4 -10.85 -19.07 16.15
CA VAL A 4 -10.02 -20.17 15.69
C VAL A 4 -10.76 -21.50 15.80
N GLN A 5 -11.33 -21.80 16.96
CA GLN A 5 -12.13 -23.03 17.19
C GLN A 5 -13.30 -23.17 16.21
N ARG A 6 -13.99 -22.06 15.88
CA ARG A 6 -15.10 -22.09 14.92
C ARG A 6 -14.65 -22.37 13.49
N ASP A 7 -13.51 -21.78 13.08
CA ASP A 7 -13.14 -21.69 11.67
C ASP A 7 -11.90 -22.55 11.29
N GLN A 8 -11.24 -23.22 12.25
CA GLN A 8 -10.04 -24.04 11.99
C GLN A 8 -10.28 -25.20 10.99
N ASN A 9 -11.54 -25.66 10.84
CA ASN A 9 -11.89 -26.72 9.89
C ASN A 9 -12.36 -26.18 8.53
N ARG A 10 -12.27 -24.85 8.30
CA ARG A 10 -12.65 -24.25 7.01
C ARG A 10 -11.44 -24.19 6.08
N ALA A 11 -11.50 -24.89 4.96
CA ALA A 11 -10.42 -24.90 3.97
C ALA A 11 -10.10 -23.52 3.39
N SER A 12 -11.06 -22.58 3.39
CA SER A 12 -10.89 -21.21 2.93
C SER A 12 -10.07 -20.32 3.89
N VAL A 13 -9.88 -20.74 5.13
CA VAL A 13 -8.99 -20.04 6.08
C VAL A 13 -7.58 -20.58 5.90
N VAL A 14 -6.67 -19.77 5.39
CA VAL A 14 -5.30 -20.19 5.10
C VAL A 14 -4.25 -19.53 6.01
N VAL A 15 -4.58 -18.38 6.59
CA VAL A 15 -3.70 -17.58 7.46
C VAL A 15 -4.51 -16.95 8.59
N TRP A 16 -3.94 -16.89 9.78
CA TRP A 16 -4.48 -16.15 10.93
C TRP A 16 -3.74 -14.83 11.10
N SER A 17 -4.46 -13.71 11.07
CA SER A 17 -3.90 -12.38 11.34
C SER A 17 -4.23 -11.92 12.75
N VAL A 18 -3.24 -11.43 13.50
CA VAL A 18 -3.37 -11.03 14.91
C VAL A 18 -3.46 -9.52 15.11
N ALA A 19 -3.06 -8.73 14.13
CA ALA A 19 -3.08 -7.27 14.24
C ALA A 19 -3.16 -6.58 12.88
N ASN A 20 -3.68 -5.35 12.88
CA ASN A 20 -3.66 -4.45 11.74
C ASN A 20 -3.18 -3.07 12.18
N GLU A 21 -2.03 -2.63 11.64
CA GLU A 21 -1.46 -1.27 11.80
C GLU A 21 -1.37 -0.80 13.26
N THR A 22 -1.02 -1.70 14.17
CA THR A 22 -0.86 -1.33 15.59
C THR A 22 0.54 -0.79 15.85
N PRO A 23 0.69 0.42 16.45
CA PRO A 23 2.00 1.00 16.72
C PRO A 23 2.78 0.15 17.73
N PHE A 24 4.11 0.11 17.58
CA PHE A 24 4.99 -0.64 18.47
C PHE A 24 4.87 -0.16 19.92
N SER A 25 4.76 -1.11 20.82
CA SER A 25 4.94 -0.92 22.27
C SER A 25 5.19 -2.26 22.96
N VAL A 26 5.83 -2.23 24.13
CA VAL A 26 6.10 -3.46 24.91
C VAL A 26 4.78 -4.16 25.32
N PRO A 27 3.73 -3.46 25.82
CA PRO A 27 2.44 -4.10 26.10
C PRO A 27 1.79 -4.73 24.89
N ARG A 28 1.88 -4.08 23.69
CA ARG A 28 1.39 -4.64 22.44
C ARG A 28 2.09 -5.96 22.11
N MET A 29 3.41 -6.00 22.21
CA MET A 29 4.16 -7.22 21.92
C MET A 29 3.73 -8.37 22.81
N LYS A 30 3.67 -8.15 24.15
CA LYS A 30 3.21 -9.16 25.10
C LYS A 30 1.80 -9.68 24.78
N PHE A 31 0.89 -8.78 24.43
CA PHE A 31 -0.49 -9.14 24.09
C PHE A 31 -0.54 -9.99 22.80
N LEU A 32 0.16 -9.55 21.73
CA LEU A 32 0.17 -10.26 20.46
C LEU A 32 0.90 -11.61 20.53
N ASP A 33 1.96 -11.72 21.33
CA ASP A 33 2.64 -13.01 21.57
C ASP A 33 1.70 -13.99 22.30
N THR A 34 0.86 -13.50 23.21
CA THR A 34 -0.16 -14.33 23.84
C THR A 34 -1.20 -14.80 22.80
N LEU A 35 -1.66 -13.93 21.91
CA LEU A 35 -2.59 -14.31 20.84
C LEU A 35 -2.00 -15.34 19.90
N LEU A 36 -0.72 -15.18 19.50
CA LEU A 36 -0.02 -16.13 18.64
C LEU A 36 0.12 -17.50 19.31
N SER A 37 0.41 -17.53 20.61
CA SER A 37 0.49 -18.76 21.39
C SER A 37 -0.84 -19.48 21.45
N GLU A 38 -1.92 -18.73 21.64
CA GLU A 38 -3.30 -19.27 21.65
C GLU A 38 -3.71 -19.81 20.28
N ILE A 39 -3.36 -19.11 19.19
CA ILE A 39 -3.63 -19.60 17.83
C ILE A 39 -2.91 -20.93 17.62
N LYS A 40 -1.61 -21.00 17.91
CA LYS A 40 -0.82 -22.23 17.75
C LYS A 40 -1.36 -23.40 18.58
N TYR A 41 -1.88 -23.14 19.77
CA TYR A 41 -2.49 -24.15 20.61
C TYR A 41 -3.73 -24.82 19.96
N PHE A 42 -4.55 -24.03 19.23
CA PHE A 42 -5.75 -24.55 18.58
C PHE A 42 -5.54 -24.95 17.12
N ASP A 43 -4.56 -24.35 16.42
CA ASP A 43 -4.28 -24.61 15.02
C ASP A 43 -2.80 -24.40 14.71
N GLU A 44 -2.05 -25.49 14.74
CA GLU A 44 -0.64 -25.52 14.39
C GLU A 44 -0.40 -25.56 12.86
N SER A 45 -1.45 -25.84 12.08
CA SER A 45 -1.31 -26.13 10.65
C SER A 45 -1.25 -24.88 9.78
N ARG A 46 -1.83 -23.76 10.23
CA ARG A 46 -1.93 -22.53 9.45
C ARG A 46 -0.86 -21.52 9.80
N LEU A 47 -0.51 -20.73 8.79
CA LEU A 47 0.41 -19.61 8.96
C LEU A 47 -0.22 -18.51 9.82
N THR A 48 0.64 -17.76 10.49
CA THR A 48 0.25 -16.55 11.24
C THR A 48 0.85 -15.31 10.59
N THR A 49 0.12 -14.19 10.65
CA THR A 49 0.54 -12.89 10.13
C THR A 49 0.03 -11.74 10.99
N ALA A 50 0.51 -10.56 10.69
CA ALA A 50 -0.05 -9.27 11.11
C ALA A 50 0.27 -8.24 10.02
N ALA A 51 -0.65 -7.33 9.73
CA ALA A 51 -0.34 -6.14 8.96
C ALA A 51 0.49 -5.21 9.83
N LEU A 52 1.80 -5.20 9.59
CA LEU A 52 2.77 -4.46 10.38
C LEU A 52 2.75 -2.98 9.98
N LEU A 53 2.89 -2.10 10.95
CA LEU A 53 3.07 -0.68 10.70
C LEU A 53 4.56 -0.46 10.44
N SER A 54 4.89 0.07 9.28
CA SER A 54 6.25 0.46 8.91
C SER A 54 6.28 1.92 8.48
N GLY A 55 7.43 2.53 8.63
CA GLY A 55 7.65 3.93 8.32
C GLY A 55 8.04 4.71 9.58
N ASN A 56 9.30 5.10 9.64
CA ASN A 56 9.85 6.00 10.64
C ASN A 56 10.10 7.38 10.00
N GLU A 57 10.46 8.35 10.83
CA GLU A 57 10.72 9.72 10.37
C GLU A 57 11.81 9.80 9.29
N GLU A 58 12.84 8.96 9.38
CA GLU A 58 13.93 8.90 8.40
C GLU A 58 13.44 8.40 7.04
N GLN A 59 12.62 7.36 7.01
CA GLN A 59 12.02 6.84 5.78
C GLN A 59 11.08 7.87 5.14
N PHE A 60 10.24 8.56 5.93
CA PHE A 60 9.42 9.65 5.40
C PHE A 60 10.24 10.80 4.84
N ARG A 61 11.33 11.19 5.53
CA ARG A 61 12.25 12.19 5.04
C ARG A 61 12.92 11.76 3.72
N SER A 62 13.32 10.51 3.61
CA SER A 62 13.88 9.93 2.38
C SER A 62 12.90 10.03 1.21
N LEU A 63 11.61 9.72 1.43
CA LEU A 63 10.59 9.84 0.40
C LEU A 63 10.42 11.29 -0.07
N VAL A 64 10.42 12.26 0.86
CA VAL A 64 10.37 13.69 0.53
C VAL A 64 11.55 14.11 -0.35
N ILE A 65 12.78 13.65 -0.04
CA ILE A 65 13.98 13.92 -0.82
C ILE A 65 13.88 13.32 -2.23
N VAL A 66 13.44 12.08 -2.35
CA VAL A 66 13.26 11.41 -3.66
C VAL A 66 12.21 12.12 -4.51
N LEU A 67 11.08 12.52 -3.92
CA LEU A 67 10.06 13.32 -4.62
C LEU A 67 10.61 14.69 -5.06
N ALA A 68 11.39 15.36 -4.19
CA ALA A 68 12.02 16.63 -4.52
C ALA A 68 13.03 16.49 -5.67
N LEU A 69 13.86 15.45 -5.64
CA LEU A 69 14.82 15.16 -6.70
C LEU A 69 14.14 14.89 -8.03
N GLN A 70 13.11 14.04 -8.04
CA GLN A 70 12.30 13.77 -9.22
C GLN A 70 11.67 15.06 -9.76
N GLY A 71 11.10 15.89 -8.89
CA GLY A 71 10.44 17.13 -9.28
C GLY A 71 11.38 18.17 -9.89
N VAL A 72 12.61 18.30 -9.39
CA VAL A 72 13.61 19.20 -9.99
C VAL A 72 14.03 18.70 -11.38
N LYS A 73 14.15 17.38 -11.58
CA LYS A 73 14.49 16.76 -12.87
C LYS A 73 13.33 16.81 -13.87
N SER A 74 12.09 16.80 -13.42
CA SER A 74 10.90 16.73 -14.28
C SER A 74 10.67 18.04 -15.06
N GLN A 75 10.50 17.93 -16.38
CA GLN A 75 10.31 19.12 -17.24
C GLN A 75 8.96 19.81 -17.06
N TRP A 76 7.92 19.06 -16.64
CA TRP A 76 6.56 19.57 -16.48
C TRP A 76 6.31 20.30 -15.16
N VAL A 77 7.20 20.16 -14.16
CA VAL A 77 7.09 20.90 -12.88
C VAL A 77 7.39 22.36 -13.12
N ASN A 78 6.53 23.26 -12.63
CA ASN A 78 6.69 24.67 -12.87
C ASN A 78 7.91 25.27 -12.14
N PRO A 79 8.46 26.40 -12.62
CA PRO A 79 9.69 26.98 -12.05
C PRO A 79 9.58 27.36 -10.56
N ARG A 80 8.40 27.78 -10.08
CA ARG A 80 8.22 28.14 -8.66
C ARG A 80 8.28 26.91 -7.77
N GLU A 81 7.64 25.84 -8.16
CA GLU A 81 7.70 24.58 -7.44
C GLU A 81 9.11 24.00 -7.44
N LYS A 82 9.85 24.10 -8.56
CA LYS A 82 11.26 23.70 -8.64
C LYS A 82 12.16 24.43 -7.66
N ILE A 83 11.91 25.72 -7.40
CA ILE A 83 12.67 26.48 -6.39
C ILE A 83 12.47 25.87 -4.99
N ILE A 84 11.23 25.53 -4.63
CA ILE A 84 10.91 24.93 -3.34
C ILE A 84 11.54 23.53 -3.23
N LEU A 85 11.39 22.70 -4.25
CA LEU A 85 11.95 21.35 -4.29
C LEU A 85 13.48 21.38 -4.23
N LYS A 86 14.11 22.34 -4.93
CA LYS A 86 15.55 22.54 -4.85
C LYS A 86 16.02 22.95 -3.44
N ALA A 87 15.28 23.81 -2.75
CA ALA A 87 15.61 24.19 -1.37
C ALA A 87 15.57 22.97 -0.42
N ILE A 88 14.65 22.02 -0.63
CA ILE A 88 14.61 20.75 0.12
C ILE A 88 15.89 19.94 -0.13
N LEU A 89 16.33 19.83 -1.38
CA LEU A 89 17.56 19.12 -1.73
C LEU A 89 18.80 19.79 -1.14
N ASP A 90 18.89 21.14 -1.23
CA ASP A 90 19.99 21.90 -0.68
C ASP A 90 20.10 21.72 0.84
N GLN A 91 18.97 21.73 1.56
CA GLN A 91 18.91 21.45 3.00
C GLN A 91 19.36 20.02 3.34
N ALA A 92 19.12 19.06 2.45
CA ALA A 92 19.53 17.68 2.61
C ALA A 92 20.97 17.42 2.12
N ASN A 93 21.67 18.42 1.55
CA ASN A 93 22.97 18.31 0.87
C ASN A 93 22.94 17.30 -0.29
N ILE A 94 21.85 17.26 -1.06
CA ILE A 94 21.67 16.39 -2.23
C ILE A 94 21.80 17.23 -3.50
N THR A 95 22.62 16.77 -4.43
CA THR A 95 22.80 17.38 -5.75
C THR A 95 21.84 16.77 -6.78
N THR A 96 21.54 17.50 -7.86
CA THR A 96 20.57 17.06 -8.87
C THR A 96 21.06 15.89 -9.76
N ASP A 97 22.35 15.63 -9.78
CA ASP A 97 22.98 14.48 -10.46
C ASP A 97 22.99 13.19 -9.62
N THR A 98 22.58 13.29 -8.35
CA THR A 98 22.43 12.11 -7.48
C THR A 98 21.34 11.18 -8.03
N GLU A 99 21.58 9.88 -7.94
CA GLU A 99 20.57 8.83 -8.18
C GLU A 99 20.09 8.30 -6.83
N LEU A 100 18.80 8.44 -6.56
CA LEU A 100 18.15 7.96 -5.35
C LEU A 100 16.89 7.19 -5.68
N THR A 101 16.70 6.09 -4.98
CA THR A 101 15.47 5.29 -5.01
C THR A 101 14.90 5.22 -3.60
N PHE A 102 13.61 5.40 -3.47
CA PHE A 102 12.96 5.23 -2.18
C PHE A 102 12.87 3.75 -1.80
N SER A 103 13.24 3.45 -0.56
CA SER A 103 13.16 2.09 -0.01
C SER A 103 12.50 2.13 1.35
N ILE A 104 11.59 1.18 1.60
CA ILE A 104 10.99 0.94 2.91
C ILE A 104 11.36 -0.44 3.40
N SER A 105 11.81 -0.52 4.65
CA SER A 105 12.08 -1.78 5.35
C SER A 105 11.03 -2.01 6.43
N ILE A 106 10.41 -3.18 6.40
CA ILE A 106 9.47 -3.62 7.42
C ILE A 106 10.26 -4.34 8.50
N ASP A 107 10.45 -3.68 9.64
CA ASP A 107 11.33 -4.11 10.73
C ASP A 107 10.65 -4.18 12.10
N ASP A 108 9.31 -4.13 12.15
CA ASP A 108 8.55 -4.31 13.40
C ASP A 108 8.93 -5.64 14.07
N PRO A 109 9.37 -5.65 15.35
CA PRO A 109 9.85 -6.85 16.04
C PRO A 109 8.87 -8.03 16.06
N LEU A 110 7.56 -7.79 15.89
CA LEU A 110 6.58 -8.86 15.77
C LEU A 110 6.84 -9.77 14.56
N GLY A 111 7.54 -9.24 13.54
CA GLY A 111 7.99 -10.02 12.38
C GLY A 111 8.78 -11.27 12.73
N ASN A 112 9.47 -11.30 13.88
CA ASN A 112 10.17 -12.50 14.37
C ASN A 112 9.19 -13.64 14.70
N ASN A 113 7.98 -13.32 15.20
CA ASN A 113 7.07 -14.28 15.82
C ASN A 113 5.94 -14.76 14.89
N ILE A 114 5.81 -14.17 13.69
CA ILE A 114 4.83 -14.54 12.66
C ILE A 114 5.50 -15.25 11.48
N ASN A 115 4.74 -15.98 10.69
CA ASN A 115 5.26 -16.73 9.54
C ASN A 115 5.32 -15.90 8.25
N LEU A 116 4.38 -15.00 8.06
CA LEU A 116 4.19 -14.17 6.89
C LEU A 116 4.17 -12.70 7.31
N ILE A 117 5.03 -11.88 6.73
CA ILE A 117 5.02 -10.43 6.96
C ILE A 117 3.89 -9.83 6.13
N SER A 118 2.92 -9.16 6.75
CA SER A 118 1.92 -8.40 6.01
C SER A 118 2.15 -6.90 6.17
N TYR A 119 1.87 -6.15 5.11
CA TYR A 119 2.04 -4.70 5.07
C TYR A 119 0.93 -4.05 4.23
N ASN A 120 0.34 -2.96 4.75
CA ASN A 120 -0.64 -2.16 4.02
C ASN A 120 0.08 -1.04 3.29
N GLU A 121 0.08 -1.10 1.96
CA GLU A 121 0.75 -0.15 1.09
C GLU A 121 -0.26 0.81 0.48
N TYR A 122 -0.03 2.12 0.65
CA TYR A 122 -0.91 3.16 0.11
C TYR A 122 -0.14 4.31 -0.53
N PHE A 123 1.00 4.03 -1.19
CA PHE A 123 1.71 5.02 -1.99
C PHE A 123 0.79 5.57 -3.09
N GLY A 124 0.80 6.90 -3.23
CA GLY A 124 -0.10 7.58 -4.17
C GLY A 124 -1.51 7.84 -3.63
N TRP A 125 -1.89 7.30 -2.45
CA TRP A 125 -3.18 7.58 -1.85
C TRP A 125 -3.06 8.44 -0.59
N TYR A 126 -2.65 7.90 0.56
CA TYR A 126 -2.62 8.64 1.82
C TYR A 126 -1.40 9.55 1.98
N TYR A 127 -0.21 9.07 1.66
CA TYR A 127 1.03 9.79 1.96
C TYR A 127 1.15 11.13 1.25
N VAL A 128 0.61 11.25 0.03
CA VAL A 128 0.72 12.49 -0.76
C VAL A 128 0.03 13.67 -0.06
N THR A 129 -1.17 13.47 0.48
CA THR A 129 -1.90 14.55 1.17
C THR A 129 -1.11 15.09 2.37
N PHE A 130 -0.47 14.20 3.12
CA PHE A 130 0.38 14.57 4.25
C PHE A 130 1.59 15.44 3.80
N PHE A 131 2.22 15.09 2.70
CA PHE A 131 3.39 15.83 2.19
C PHE A 131 3.02 17.18 1.57
N THR A 132 1.81 17.40 1.11
CA THR A 132 1.37 18.67 0.51
C THR A 132 1.62 19.85 1.46
N GLU A 133 1.26 19.72 2.71
CA GLU A 133 1.47 20.78 3.71
C GLU A 133 2.95 20.96 4.06
N GLN A 134 3.68 19.86 4.22
CA GLN A 134 5.09 19.90 4.61
C GLN A 134 6.00 20.45 3.52
N MET A 135 5.74 20.08 2.26
CA MET A 135 6.58 20.49 1.13
C MET A 135 6.13 21.81 0.50
N MET A 136 4.94 22.33 0.85
CA MET A 136 4.30 23.48 0.19
C MET A 136 4.21 23.31 -1.35
N ILE A 137 4.01 22.09 -1.79
CA ILE A 137 3.83 21.72 -3.21
C ILE A 137 2.38 21.29 -3.42
N PRO A 138 1.72 21.71 -4.50
CA PRO A 138 0.35 21.34 -4.81
C PRO A 138 0.17 19.80 -4.86
N GLU A 139 -0.94 19.32 -4.33
CA GLU A 139 -1.26 17.88 -4.26
C GLU A 139 -1.18 17.21 -5.63
N GLY A 140 -1.68 17.87 -6.69
CA GLY A 140 -1.62 17.33 -8.05
C GLY A 140 -0.20 17.09 -8.55
N THR A 141 0.74 18.01 -8.22
CA THR A 141 2.15 17.86 -8.56
C THR A 141 2.76 16.67 -7.79
N LEU A 142 2.53 16.58 -6.49
CA LEU A 142 3.06 15.49 -5.68
C LEU A 142 2.49 14.12 -6.09
N ARG A 143 1.21 14.04 -6.44
CA ARG A 143 0.60 12.79 -6.94
C ARG A 143 1.23 12.33 -8.24
N ARG A 144 1.48 13.26 -9.16
CA ARG A 144 2.15 12.92 -10.42
C ARG A 144 3.60 12.50 -10.20
N LEU A 145 4.34 13.18 -9.33
CA LEU A 145 5.70 12.78 -8.95
C LEU A 145 5.71 11.40 -8.28
N MET A 146 4.73 11.12 -7.41
CA MET A 146 4.59 9.80 -6.79
C MET A 146 4.39 8.70 -7.85
N PHE A 147 3.55 8.92 -8.85
CA PHE A 147 3.39 7.96 -9.95
C PHE A 147 4.70 7.74 -10.73
N GLU A 148 5.50 8.79 -10.93
CA GLU A 148 6.78 8.67 -11.64
C GLU A 148 7.83 7.86 -10.86
N ILE A 149 7.86 7.94 -9.52
CA ILE A 149 8.83 7.20 -8.70
C ILE A 149 8.32 5.82 -8.27
N MET A 150 7.00 5.60 -8.27
CA MET A 150 6.37 4.41 -7.69
C MET A 150 6.91 3.09 -8.26
N PRO A 151 7.11 2.92 -9.58
CA PRO A 151 7.61 1.67 -10.15
C PRO A 151 8.99 1.23 -9.63
N ASP A 152 9.76 2.16 -9.06
CA ASP A 152 11.11 1.92 -8.57
C ASP A 152 11.20 1.82 -7.04
N ILE A 153 10.09 2.02 -6.33
CA ILE A 153 10.03 1.87 -4.86
C ILE A 153 10.40 0.44 -4.46
N LYS A 154 11.29 0.33 -3.48
CA LYS A 154 11.70 -0.96 -2.91
C LYS A 154 11.00 -1.21 -1.59
N ILE A 155 10.39 -2.39 -1.47
CA ILE A 155 9.75 -2.87 -0.25
C ILE A 155 10.47 -4.15 0.17
N SER A 156 11.01 -4.16 1.37
CA SER A 156 11.76 -5.29 1.90
C SER A 156 11.49 -5.50 3.38
N SER A 157 11.96 -6.61 3.90
CA SER A 157 11.94 -6.93 5.32
C SER A 157 13.26 -7.63 5.69
N SER A 158 13.77 -7.36 6.89
CA SER A 158 14.95 -8.01 7.44
C SER A 158 14.71 -9.44 7.91
N PHE A 159 13.45 -9.92 7.89
CA PHE A 159 13.07 -11.20 8.51
C PHE A 159 13.22 -12.42 7.59
N GLU A 160 13.79 -12.34 6.41
CA GLU A 160 13.92 -13.46 5.45
C GLU A 160 12.62 -14.27 5.27
N LYS A 161 11.47 -13.60 5.37
CA LYS A 161 10.13 -14.17 5.25
C LYS A 161 9.42 -13.57 4.05
N PRO A 162 8.47 -14.29 3.43
CA PRO A 162 7.66 -13.70 2.36
C PRO A 162 6.86 -12.51 2.88
N ILE A 163 6.68 -11.52 1.99
CA ILE A 163 5.82 -10.35 2.26
C ILE A 163 4.50 -10.55 1.53
N HIS A 164 3.40 -10.27 2.22
CA HIS A 164 2.06 -10.14 1.69
C HIS A 164 1.61 -8.69 1.81
N ILE A 165 1.33 -8.05 0.69
CA ILE A 165 0.67 -6.74 0.70
C ILE A 165 -0.80 -6.96 1.03
N SER A 166 -1.16 -6.75 2.28
CA SER A 166 -2.47 -7.07 2.83
C SER A 166 -3.55 -6.04 2.48
N GLU A 167 -3.14 -4.81 2.14
CA GLU A 167 -4.01 -3.78 1.60
C GLU A 167 -3.22 -2.88 0.64
N PHE A 168 -3.86 -2.50 -0.47
CA PHE A 168 -3.41 -1.44 -1.39
C PHE A 168 -4.59 -0.90 -2.20
N GLY A 169 -4.43 0.24 -2.84
CA GLY A 169 -5.43 0.82 -3.73
C GLY A 169 -5.83 2.26 -3.39
N ALA A 170 -6.88 2.75 -4.03
CA ALA A 170 -7.43 4.10 -3.88
C ALA A 170 -8.95 4.11 -3.91
N GLY A 171 -9.54 5.21 -3.41
CA GLY A 171 -10.98 5.44 -3.51
C GLY A 171 -11.39 6.01 -4.87
N ALA A 172 -12.52 5.52 -5.40
CA ALA A 172 -13.17 6.06 -6.58
C ALA A 172 -14.69 6.00 -6.46
N LYS A 173 -15.38 7.04 -6.91
CA LYS A 173 -16.82 7.00 -7.06
C LYS A 173 -17.15 6.46 -8.44
N TYR A 174 -17.97 5.39 -8.50
CA TYR A 174 -18.43 4.82 -9.77
C TYR A 174 -19.11 5.88 -10.64
N GLY A 175 -18.87 5.87 -11.94
CA GLY A 175 -19.37 6.84 -12.92
C GLY A 175 -18.55 8.14 -12.99
N ASN A 176 -17.52 8.33 -12.17
CA ASN A 176 -16.60 9.47 -12.28
C ASN A 176 -15.38 9.06 -13.12
N HIS A 177 -15.40 9.32 -14.41
CA HIS A 177 -14.38 8.92 -15.39
C HIS A 177 -13.30 9.98 -15.64
N THR A 178 -13.14 10.95 -14.73
CA THR A 178 -12.03 11.91 -14.81
C THR A 178 -10.72 11.24 -14.37
N ASP A 179 -9.61 11.97 -14.47
CA ASP A 179 -8.29 11.53 -13.96
C ASP A 179 -7.93 12.15 -12.59
N LYS A 180 -8.92 12.82 -11.96
CA LYS A 180 -8.74 13.44 -10.65
C LYS A 180 -8.91 12.43 -9.53
N ILE A 181 -8.35 12.75 -8.36
CA ILE A 181 -8.59 11.96 -7.14
C ILE A 181 -10.10 11.67 -6.94
N TRP A 182 -10.44 10.50 -6.44
CA TRP A 182 -11.79 9.97 -6.30
C TRP A 182 -12.48 9.60 -7.62
N SER A 183 -11.78 9.55 -8.73
CA SER A 183 -12.29 9.06 -10.01
C SER A 183 -11.87 7.63 -10.30
N GLU A 184 -12.58 6.97 -11.19
CA GLU A 184 -12.21 5.63 -11.67
C GLU A 184 -10.89 5.66 -12.44
N GLY A 185 -10.65 6.70 -13.27
CA GLY A 185 -9.39 6.85 -13.99
C GLY A 185 -8.19 7.01 -13.06
N TYR A 186 -8.33 7.78 -11.96
CA TYR A 186 -7.26 7.89 -10.96
C TYR A 186 -7.01 6.54 -10.25
N GLN A 187 -8.08 5.86 -9.83
CA GLN A 187 -7.97 4.54 -9.18
C GLN A 187 -7.30 3.54 -10.12
N ALA A 188 -7.72 3.48 -11.38
CA ALA A 188 -7.17 2.60 -12.41
C ALA A 188 -5.67 2.83 -12.60
N LYS A 189 -5.26 4.09 -12.82
CA LYS A 189 -3.86 4.46 -12.98
C LYS A 189 -3.02 4.12 -11.75
N LEU A 190 -3.56 4.33 -10.55
CA LEU A 190 -2.84 3.97 -9.32
C LEU A 190 -2.63 2.45 -9.23
N TYR A 191 -3.64 1.63 -9.58
CA TYR A 191 -3.49 0.19 -9.61
C TYR A 191 -2.42 -0.27 -10.61
N GLU A 192 -2.34 0.34 -11.80
CA GLU A 192 -1.29 0.04 -12.79
C GLU A 192 0.10 0.25 -12.19
N HIS A 193 0.36 1.42 -11.59
CA HIS A 193 1.66 1.72 -10.99
C HIS A 193 1.96 0.88 -9.75
N GLN A 194 0.97 0.63 -8.88
CA GLN A 194 1.17 -0.23 -7.71
C GLN A 194 1.48 -1.67 -8.13
N LEU A 195 0.73 -2.25 -9.06
CA LEU A 195 0.98 -3.61 -9.53
C LEU A 195 2.34 -3.75 -10.21
N GLU A 196 2.78 -2.75 -10.97
CA GLU A 196 4.13 -2.70 -11.53
C GLU A 196 5.20 -2.67 -10.43
N MET A 197 5.05 -1.78 -9.44
CA MET A 197 5.94 -1.70 -8.27
C MET A 197 6.01 -3.03 -7.53
N LEU A 198 4.86 -3.61 -7.19
CA LEU A 198 4.79 -4.84 -6.40
C LEU A 198 5.44 -6.02 -7.13
N SER A 199 5.26 -6.12 -8.45
CA SER A 199 5.87 -7.19 -9.26
C SER A 199 7.40 -7.13 -9.33
N LYS A 200 7.99 -5.93 -9.13
CA LYS A 200 9.45 -5.72 -9.13
C LYS A 200 10.12 -5.99 -7.76
N ASN A 201 9.34 -6.33 -6.73
CA ASN A 201 9.84 -6.57 -5.38
C ASN A 201 9.80 -8.09 -5.07
N PRO A 202 10.92 -8.81 -5.17
CA PRO A 202 10.94 -10.28 -5.15
C PRO A 202 10.53 -10.90 -3.83
N GLN A 203 10.62 -10.19 -2.72
CA GLN A 203 10.18 -10.67 -1.41
C GLN A 203 8.64 -10.66 -1.28
N ILE A 204 7.93 -9.91 -2.15
CA ILE A 204 6.47 -9.88 -2.18
C ILE A 204 5.95 -11.13 -2.89
N GLN A 205 5.22 -11.98 -2.17
CA GLN A 205 4.71 -13.28 -2.65
C GLN A 205 3.17 -13.32 -2.67
N GLY A 206 2.51 -12.28 -2.20
CA GLY A 206 1.05 -12.19 -2.20
C GLY A 206 0.56 -10.75 -2.13
N ILE A 207 -0.60 -10.50 -2.72
CA ILE A 207 -1.25 -9.19 -2.72
C ILE A 207 -2.75 -9.34 -2.48
N SER A 208 -3.34 -8.41 -1.72
CA SER A 208 -4.77 -8.31 -1.48
C SER A 208 -5.21 -6.86 -1.60
N PRO A 209 -6.00 -6.50 -2.60
CA PRO A 209 -6.47 -5.13 -2.74
C PRO A 209 -7.48 -4.77 -1.64
N TRP A 210 -7.47 -3.55 -1.17
CA TRP A 210 -8.49 -3.00 -0.32
C TRP A 210 -9.40 -2.07 -1.14
N ILE A 211 -10.58 -2.50 -1.57
CA ILE A 211 -11.27 -3.74 -1.23
C ILE A 211 -12.11 -4.20 -2.44
N LEU A 212 -12.71 -5.36 -2.40
CA LEU A 212 -13.52 -5.84 -3.52
C LEU A 212 -14.76 -4.96 -3.76
N LYS A 213 -15.52 -4.61 -2.71
CA LYS A 213 -16.80 -3.91 -2.84
C LYS A 213 -16.90 -2.70 -1.91
N ASP A 214 -17.43 -1.58 -2.42
CA ASP A 214 -17.80 -0.42 -1.60
C ASP A 214 -18.76 -0.84 -0.49
N PHE A 215 -18.55 -0.35 0.73
CA PHE A 215 -19.37 -0.69 1.88
C PHE A 215 -19.70 0.53 2.75
N ARG A 216 -20.81 0.46 3.49
CA ARG A 216 -21.25 1.51 4.42
C ARG A 216 -20.18 1.77 5.48
N ALA A 217 -19.79 3.03 5.61
CA ALA A 217 -18.77 3.49 6.54
C ALA A 217 -19.15 4.87 7.09
N MET A 218 -19.74 4.91 8.27
CA MET A 218 -20.32 6.12 8.88
C MET A 218 -19.30 7.24 9.09
N LEU A 219 -18.02 6.91 9.21
CA LEU A 219 -16.93 7.88 9.36
C LEU A 219 -16.40 8.42 8.00
N ARG A 220 -17.13 8.22 6.91
CA ARG A 220 -16.77 8.66 5.55
C ARG A 220 -17.86 9.56 4.95
N PRO A 221 -18.10 10.76 5.54
CA PRO A 221 -19.27 11.57 5.19
C PRO A 221 -19.10 12.44 3.95
N LEU A 222 -17.91 12.51 3.29
CA LEU A 222 -17.60 13.48 2.23
C LEU A 222 -18.71 13.54 1.18
N PRO A 223 -19.54 14.65 1.13
CA PRO A 223 -20.74 14.72 0.31
C PRO A 223 -20.43 14.63 -1.19
N GLY A 224 -21.28 13.93 -1.91
CA GLY A 224 -21.15 13.78 -3.37
C GLY A 224 -20.02 12.84 -3.83
N ILE A 225 -19.16 12.40 -2.92
CA ILE A 225 -18.05 11.47 -3.19
C ILE A 225 -18.24 10.19 -2.37
N GLN A 226 -18.03 10.28 -1.06
CA GLN A 226 -18.12 9.11 -0.17
C GLN A 226 -19.56 8.78 0.22
N ASP A 227 -20.35 9.78 0.60
CA ASP A 227 -21.76 9.65 0.98
C ASP A 227 -21.98 8.49 1.98
N PHE A 228 -21.12 8.44 3.01
CA PHE A 228 -21.06 7.38 4.03
C PHE A 228 -20.69 5.99 3.49
N TYR A 229 -19.91 5.91 2.41
CA TYR A 229 -19.31 4.68 1.92
C TYR A 229 -17.79 4.76 1.92
N ASN A 230 -17.14 3.65 2.20
CA ASN A 230 -15.75 3.46 1.82
C ASN A 230 -15.73 3.16 0.32
N ARG A 231 -15.16 4.07 -0.46
CA ARG A 231 -15.13 4.03 -1.93
C ARG A 231 -13.90 3.33 -2.53
N LYS A 232 -13.18 2.55 -1.73
CA LYS A 232 -12.01 1.82 -2.22
C LYS A 232 -12.36 0.51 -2.94
N GLY A 233 -13.64 0.16 -3.05
CA GLY A 233 -14.08 -1.01 -3.80
C GLY A 233 -13.64 -1.00 -5.26
N LEU A 234 -13.35 -2.17 -5.79
CA LEU A 234 -13.21 -2.43 -7.23
C LEU A 234 -14.58 -2.50 -7.90
N ILE A 235 -15.60 -2.77 -7.13
CA ILE A 235 -17.02 -2.67 -7.51
C ILE A 235 -17.72 -1.73 -6.54
N ASP A 236 -18.76 -1.05 -7.02
CA ASP A 236 -19.58 -0.18 -6.19
C ASP A 236 -20.56 -0.95 -5.28
N GLU A 237 -21.34 -0.26 -4.48
CA GLU A 237 -22.36 -0.86 -3.60
C GLU A 237 -23.47 -1.60 -4.35
N SER A 238 -23.70 -1.28 -5.63
CA SER A 238 -24.70 -1.90 -6.50
C SER A 238 -24.16 -3.10 -7.29
N GLY A 239 -22.83 -3.32 -7.27
CA GLY A 239 -22.18 -4.42 -7.98
C GLY A 239 -21.60 -4.02 -9.35
N ASN A 240 -21.59 -2.72 -9.69
CA ASN A 240 -20.98 -2.25 -10.93
C ASN A 240 -19.46 -2.27 -10.81
N ARG A 241 -18.77 -2.81 -11.81
CA ARG A 241 -17.31 -2.89 -11.85
C ARG A 241 -16.73 -1.52 -12.23
N LYS A 242 -15.77 -1.06 -11.43
CA LYS A 242 -14.97 0.14 -11.73
C LYS A 242 -13.81 -0.22 -12.68
N GLU A 243 -13.19 0.78 -13.31
CA GLU A 243 -12.09 0.57 -14.27
C GLU A 243 -10.94 -0.27 -13.70
N ALA A 244 -10.54 -0.02 -12.45
CA ALA A 244 -9.47 -0.77 -11.77
C ALA A 244 -9.77 -2.27 -11.60
N PHE A 245 -11.04 -2.69 -11.62
CA PHE A 245 -11.41 -4.11 -11.58
C PHE A 245 -10.80 -4.88 -12.75
N LYS A 246 -10.86 -4.31 -13.96
CA LYS A 246 -10.30 -4.97 -15.15
C LYS A 246 -8.78 -5.06 -15.06
N ILE A 247 -8.11 -4.00 -14.62
CA ILE A 247 -6.64 -3.97 -14.49
C ILE A 247 -6.17 -5.09 -13.57
N LEU A 248 -6.77 -5.22 -12.38
CA LEU A 248 -6.41 -6.27 -11.45
C LEU A 248 -6.76 -7.68 -11.98
N ALA A 249 -7.91 -7.83 -12.64
CA ALA A 249 -8.30 -9.11 -13.24
C ALA A 249 -7.33 -9.56 -14.33
N ASP A 250 -6.89 -8.63 -15.19
CA ASP A 250 -5.91 -8.91 -16.22
C ASP A 250 -4.53 -9.22 -15.63
N PHE A 251 -4.12 -8.51 -14.57
CA PHE A 251 -2.89 -8.81 -13.84
C PHE A 251 -2.89 -10.24 -13.30
N TYR A 252 -3.94 -10.65 -12.61
CA TYR A 252 -4.03 -12.02 -12.07
C TYR A 252 -4.06 -13.09 -13.16
N LYS A 253 -4.74 -12.86 -14.29
CA LYS A 253 -4.73 -13.80 -15.41
C LYS A 253 -3.32 -14.00 -15.97
N ASN A 254 -2.57 -12.91 -16.16
CA ASN A 254 -1.24 -12.97 -16.72
C ASN A 254 -0.22 -13.64 -15.78
N GLN A 255 -0.43 -13.57 -14.47
CA GLN A 255 0.40 -14.24 -13.47
C GLN A 255 0.05 -15.74 -13.33
N TRP A 256 -1.20 -16.12 -13.66
CA TRP A 256 -1.72 -17.48 -13.47
C TRP A 256 -1.78 -18.32 -14.75
N GLU A 257 -1.47 -17.78 -15.92
CA GLU A 257 -1.30 -18.65 -17.07
C GLU A 257 -0.10 -19.57 -16.77
N PRO A 258 -0.34 -20.89 -16.53
CA PRO A 258 0.76 -21.81 -16.39
C PRO A 258 1.57 -21.68 -17.69
N GLN A 259 2.87 -21.47 -17.58
CA GLN A 259 3.76 -21.69 -18.71
C GLN A 259 3.60 -23.16 -19.08
N ILE A 260 2.64 -23.45 -19.96
CA ILE A 260 2.54 -24.76 -20.60
C ILE A 260 3.79 -24.81 -21.47
N THR A 261 4.88 -25.30 -20.88
CA THR A 261 6.00 -25.79 -21.65
C THR A 261 5.45 -26.96 -22.46
N GLU A 262 5.16 -26.72 -23.74
CA GLU A 262 5.00 -27.78 -24.71
C GLU A 262 6.29 -28.62 -24.67
N ASN A 263 6.21 -29.79 -24.04
CA ASN A 263 7.22 -30.86 -24.14
C ASN A 263 6.99 -31.67 -25.39
#